data_c670b139652c06a7b929fa4fcbb67012
#
_entry.id   c670b139652c06a7b929fa4fcbb67012
#
_cell.length_a   1.000
_cell.length_b   1.000
_cell.length_c   1.000
_cell.angle_alpha   90.00
_cell.angle_beta   90.00
_cell.angle_gamma   90.00
#
_symmetry.space_group_name_H-M   'P 1'
#
loop_
_entity.id
_entity.type
_entity.pdbx_description
1 polymer ?
#
loop_
_entity_poly.entity_id
_entity_poly.type
_entity_poly.pdbx_seq_one_letter_code
_entity_poly.pdbx_strand_id
1 'polypeptide(L)'
;VSGARPPGVLPEGLAGPALEHAGEGIAVLAGEDARAAVEWLNPAFEQMTGFGATELLGNALWVICGTDREQRGLGEAQAAIAAGAAGSVLLRCYRPDGTLYWCSLRLAPCRDAAGRAWYLAFLRDVSAEREMEMLLGRHQEQAERRLEDGDAIDRLTGLHTAHAFELAVELAWFSCARDRRPLALFLFAPDYFDIYRETFGGVTGDSCLRMVAHAVTGAFRRTSDVSGRVDEAVFAALGVDMPQDILAQHASQVCGRVRALAIRNPRAPRVSTLSLSAVVLHAYPARSPDWRACLAHGRAALAEAQQSGVECIVVQDYGAVPEAGEEAAAADEPPAAG
;
A
#
# COMPACT_ATOMS: atom_id res chain seq x y z
N VAL A 1 -31.19 -5.58 45.95
CA VAL A 1 -31.24 -4.40 45.10
C VAL A 1 -29.97 -4.46 44.25
N SER A 2 -30.08 -5.03 43.05
CA SER A 2 -29.00 -5.08 42.06
C SER A 2 -28.76 -3.66 41.55
N GLY A 3 -27.68 -2.99 42.01
CA GLY A 3 -27.28 -1.70 41.50
C GLY A 3 -26.83 -1.83 40.05
N ALA A 4 -27.59 -1.24 39.13
CA ALA A 4 -27.22 -1.13 37.75
C ALA A 4 -25.89 -0.37 37.63
N ARG A 5 -24.89 -1.00 37.06
CA ARG A 5 -23.55 -0.43 36.85
C ARG A 5 -23.63 0.69 35.82
N PRO A 6 -22.95 1.84 35.99
CA PRO A 6 -22.92 2.89 34.99
C PRO A 6 -22.24 2.37 33.68
N PRO A 7 -22.78 2.73 32.49
CA PRO A 7 -22.20 2.33 31.23
C PRO A 7 -20.77 2.87 31.10
N GLY A 8 -19.85 2.05 30.58
CA GLY A 8 -18.43 2.43 30.35
C GLY A 8 -17.45 2.06 31.46
N VAL A 9 -17.88 1.39 32.54
CA VAL A 9 -16.98 0.87 33.56
C VAL A 9 -16.80 -0.67 33.37
N LEU A 10 -15.57 -1.13 33.21
CA LEU A 10 -15.28 -2.58 33.14
C LEU A 10 -15.79 -3.31 34.39
N PRO A 11 -16.34 -4.53 34.25
CA PRO A 11 -16.72 -5.37 35.38
C PRO A 11 -15.53 -5.59 36.33
N GLU A 12 -15.79 -5.60 37.66
CA GLU A 12 -14.75 -5.96 38.63
C GLU A 12 -14.18 -7.34 38.28
N GLY A 13 -12.83 -7.41 38.19
CA GLY A 13 -12.12 -8.62 37.80
C GLY A 13 -11.83 -8.79 36.29
N LEU A 14 -12.39 -7.96 35.40
CA LEU A 14 -12.06 -8.03 33.95
C LEU A 14 -10.93 -7.09 33.54
N ALA A 15 -10.58 -6.09 34.32
CA ALA A 15 -9.50 -5.15 33.97
C ALA A 15 -8.14 -5.88 33.86
N GLY A 16 -7.82 -6.77 34.79
CA GLY A 16 -6.58 -7.57 34.76
C GLY A 16 -6.53 -8.47 33.51
N PRO A 17 -7.49 -9.39 33.33
CA PRO A 17 -7.52 -10.24 32.13
C PRO A 17 -7.55 -9.47 30.80
N ALA A 18 -8.21 -8.31 30.73
CA ALA A 18 -8.22 -7.48 29.51
C ALA A 18 -6.83 -6.92 29.20
N LEU A 19 -6.07 -6.50 30.20
CA LEU A 19 -4.69 -6.04 30.02
C LEU A 19 -3.73 -7.19 29.70
N GLU A 20 -3.92 -8.36 30.33
CA GLU A 20 -3.10 -9.56 30.07
C GLU A 20 -3.24 -10.09 28.65
N HIS A 21 -4.43 -10.00 28.03
CA HIS A 21 -4.71 -10.51 26.68
C HIS A 21 -4.65 -9.43 25.60
N ALA A 22 -4.23 -8.19 25.95
CA ALA A 22 -4.05 -7.14 24.95
C ALA A 22 -2.93 -7.52 23.96
N GLY A 23 -3.14 -7.25 22.68
CA GLY A 23 -2.15 -7.51 21.64
C GLY A 23 -0.98 -6.51 21.61
N GLU A 24 -1.07 -5.40 22.37
CA GLU A 24 0.01 -4.43 22.55
C GLU A 24 0.79 -4.74 23.84
N GLY A 25 2.09 -4.43 23.85
CA GLY A 25 2.90 -4.46 25.05
C GLY A 25 2.42 -3.40 26.04
N ILE A 26 2.02 -3.82 27.26
CA ILE A 26 1.55 -2.90 28.29
C ILE A 26 2.43 -3.07 29.53
N ALA A 27 2.88 -1.94 30.10
CA ALA A 27 3.54 -1.90 31.38
C ALA A 27 2.89 -0.87 32.32
N VAL A 28 2.87 -1.17 33.61
CA VAL A 28 2.51 -0.23 34.69
C VAL A 28 3.78 0.26 35.30
N LEU A 29 3.95 1.58 35.34
CA LEU A 29 5.12 2.24 35.88
C LEU A 29 4.76 2.97 37.17
N ALA A 30 5.57 2.78 38.21
CA ALA A 30 5.45 3.51 39.46
C ALA A 30 6.32 4.78 39.45
N GLY A 31 5.86 5.78 40.14
CA GLY A 31 6.65 6.95 40.45
C GLY A 31 6.36 8.18 39.58
N GLU A 32 6.73 9.33 40.15
CA GLU A 32 6.61 10.66 39.54
C GLU A 32 7.99 11.12 39.03
N ASP A 33 9.00 10.28 39.08
CA ASP A 33 10.34 10.60 38.62
C ASP A 33 10.65 9.97 37.25
N ALA A 34 11.68 10.49 36.60
CA ALA A 34 12.11 10.05 35.28
C ALA A 34 12.60 8.58 35.22
N ARG A 35 12.72 7.90 36.36
CA ARG A 35 13.15 6.50 36.44
C ARG A 35 12.09 5.55 35.94
N ALA A 36 10.78 5.84 36.18
CA ALA A 36 9.66 5.08 35.72
C ALA A 36 9.84 3.56 35.89
N ALA A 37 9.97 3.13 37.17
CA ALA A 37 10.18 1.73 37.51
C ALA A 37 8.98 0.88 37.08
N VAL A 38 9.23 -0.24 36.40
CA VAL A 38 8.20 -1.18 35.95
C VAL A 38 7.71 -2.01 37.14
N GLU A 39 6.43 -1.91 37.44
CA GLU A 39 5.78 -2.69 38.51
C GLU A 39 4.98 -3.87 37.98
N TRP A 40 4.52 -3.79 36.76
CA TRP A 40 3.80 -4.85 36.08
C TRP A 40 3.94 -4.72 34.56
N LEU A 41 3.89 -5.85 33.86
CA LEU A 41 3.85 -5.91 32.42
C LEU A 41 3.02 -7.12 31.96
N ASN A 42 2.47 -7.06 30.76
CA ASN A 42 1.70 -8.15 30.16
C ASN A 42 2.59 -9.07 29.29
N PRO A 43 2.10 -10.30 28.96
CA PRO A 43 2.84 -11.24 28.11
C PRO A 43 3.21 -10.67 26.73
N ALA A 44 2.38 -9.80 26.14
CA ALA A 44 2.68 -9.18 24.86
C ALA A 44 3.90 -8.26 24.94
N PHE A 45 4.14 -7.61 26.09
CA PHE A 45 5.34 -6.83 26.32
C PHE A 45 6.60 -7.71 26.27
N GLU A 46 6.60 -8.86 26.95
CA GLU A 46 7.74 -9.79 26.95
C GLU A 46 8.01 -10.34 25.54
N GLN A 47 6.95 -10.75 24.83
CA GLN A 47 7.08 -11.26 23.47
C GLN A 47 7.64 -10.21 22.49
N MET A 48 7.22 -8.97 22.60
CA MET A 48 7.66 -7.89 21.72
C MET A 48 9.09 -7.46 22.00
N THR A 49 9.43 -7.27 23.28
CA THR A 49 10.74 -6.73 23.69
C THR A 49 11.82 -7.80 23.82
N GLY A 50 11.43 -9.06 24.06
CA GLY A 50 12.33 -10.17 24.35
C GLY A 50 12.89 -10.18 25.76
N PHE A 51 12.56 -9.18 26.60
CA PHE A 51 12.95 -9.15 28.01
C PHE A 51 11.92 -9.89 28.87
N GLY A 52 12.38 -10.75 29.75
CA GLY A 52 11.51 -11.38 30.74
C GLY A 52 11.08 -10.44 31.85
N ALA A 53 9.92 -10.70 32.46
CA ALA A 53 9.41 -9.90 33.60
C ALA A 53 10.43 -9.72 34.72
N THR A 54 11.20 -10.78 35.05
CA THR A 54 12.22 -10.75 36.13
C THR A 54 13.36 -9.78 35.85
N GLU A 55 13.63 -9.43 34.60
CA GLU A 55 14.69 -8.50 34.21
C GLU A 55 14.22 -7.04 34.26
N LEU A 56 12.92 -6.80 34.11
CA LEU A 56 12.33 -5.48 34.01
C LEU A 56 11.66 -5.01 35.31
N LEU A 57 11.06 -5.91 36.10
CA LEU A 57 10.37 -5.54 37.33
C LEU A 57 11.31 -4.85 38.33
N GLY A 58 10.89 -3.70 38.84
CA GLY A 58 11.68 -2.83 39.72
C GLY A 58 12.76 -2.01 38.97
N ASN A 59 13.02 -2.27 37.71
CA ASN A 59 13.97 -1.52 36.88
C ASN A 59 13.27 -0.43 36.07
N ALA A 60 14.05 0.55 35.61
CA ALA A 60 13.53 1.59 34.75
C ALA A 60 13.09 1.02 33.40
N LEU A 61 11.93 1.43 32.87
CA LEU A 61 11.44 1.06 31.53
C LEU A 61 12.51 1.26 30.44
N TRP A 62 13.36 2.25 30.64
CA TRP A 62 14.38 2.64 29.66
C TRP A 62 15.48 1.59 29.41
N VAL A 63 15.50 0.49 30.13
CA VAL A 63 16.39 -0.66 29.88
C VAL A 63 16.22 -1.15 28.43
N ILE A 64 15.00 -1.10 27.88
CA ILE A 64 14.73 -1.47 26.49
C ILE A 64 15.43 -0.58 25.45
N CYS A 65 15.91 0.61 25.84
CA CYS A 65 16.69 1.49 24.96
C CYS A 65 18.19 1.12 24.92
N GLY A 66 18.62 0.14 25.69
CA GLY A 66 20.02 -0.28 25.74
C GLY A 66 20.98 0.86 26.10
N THR A 67 22.02 1.05 25.30
CA THR A 67 23.01 2.12 25.46
C THR A 67 22.62 3.42 24.73
N ASP A 68 21.57 3.41 23.91
CA ASP A 68 21.11 4.55 23.10
C ASP A 68 20.27 5.52 23.97
N ARG A 69 20.94 6.22 24.86
CA ARG A 69 20.31 7.11 25.86
C ARG A 69 20.13 8.55 25.39
N GLU A 70 20.73 8.94 24.28
CA GLU A 70 20.71 10.33 23.79
C GLU A 70 19.63 10.57 22.73
N GLN A 71 18.70 9.63 22.55
CA GLN A 71 17.61 9.81 21.59
C GLN A 71 16.54 10.80 22.11
N ARG A 72 16.10 11.69 21.22
CA ARG A 72 15.15 12.78 21.55
C ARG A 72 13.85 12.25 22.18
N GLY A 73 13.28 11.17 21.65
CA GLY A 73 12.05 10.58 22.15
C GLY A 73 12.16 10.12 23.59
N LEU A 74 13.34 9.64 24.05
CA LEU A 74 13.56 9.26 25.44
C LEU A 74 13.49 10.47 26.37
N GLY A 75 14.12 11.58 25.98
CA GLY A 75 14.05 12.83 26.76
C GLY A 75 12.62 13.37 26.85
N GLU A 76 11.86 13.31 25.74
CA GLU A 76 10.45 13.72 25.70
C GLU A 76 9.57 12.82 26.59
N ALA A 77 9.77 11.51 26.59
CA ALA A 77 9.05 10.58 27.46
C ALA A 77 9.33 10.84 28.95
N GLN A 78 10.60 11.03 29.31
CA GLN A 78 11.01 11.33 30.67
C GLN A 78 10.43 12.68 31.15
N ALA A 79 10.43 13.69 30.28
CA ALA A 79 9.83 14.99 30.58
C ALA A 79 8.31 14.89 30.77
N ALA A 80 7.60 14.08 29.96
CA ALA A 80 6.18 13.84 30.13
C ALA A 80 5.85 13.20 31.48
N ILE A 81 6.62 12.20 31.89
CA ILE A 81 6.47 11.56 33.23
C ILE A 81 6.73 12.58 34.36
N ALA A 82 7.82 13.34 34.27
CA ALA A 82 8.15 14.34 35.31
C ALA A 82 7.08 15.44 35.40
N ALA A 83 6.41 15.76 34.31
CA ALA A 83 5.33 16.75 34.26
C ALA A 83 3.94 16.18 34.65
N GLY A 84 3.82 14.88 34.96
CA GLY A 84 2.52 14.25 35.21
C GLY A 84 1.62 14.23 33.98
N ALA A 85 2.17 14.32 32.74
CA ALA A 85 1.45 14.49 31.49
C ALA A 85 1.39 13.20 30.66
N ALA A 86 0.37 13.08 29.81
CA ALA A 86 0.36 12.06 28.77
C ALA A 86 1.38 12.40 27.68
N GLY A 87 1.95 11.36 27.04
CA GLY A 87 2.92 11.54 25.96
C GLY A 87 2.85 10.40 24.95
N SER A 88 3.28 10.69 23.72
CA SER A 88 3.49 9.67 22.70
C SER A 88 4.80 9.98 21.99
N VAL A 89 5.70 9.00 21.97
CA VAL A 89 7.05 9.16 21.42
C VAL A 89 7.44 7.93 20.62
N LEU A 90 8.41 8.13 19.74
CA LEU A 90 9.04 7.06 18.99
C LEU A 90 10.45 6.81 19.54
N LEU A 91 10.74 5.55 19.86
CA LEU A 91 12.02 5.14 20.45
C LEU A 91 12.71 4.09 19.59
N ARG A 92 14.03 4.14 19.57
CA ARG A 92 14.86 3.01 19.17
C ARG A 92 15.07 2.12 20.39
N CYS A 93 14.62 0.89 20.27
CA CYS A 93 14.71 -0.10 21.34
C CYS A 93 15.53 -1.30 20.89
N TYR A 94 16.07 -2.03 21.81
CA TYR A 94 16.95 -3.16 21.56
C TYR A 94 16.47 -4.36 22.35
N ARG A 95 16.37 -5.52 21.69
CA ARG A 95 16.13 -6.79 22.36
C ARG A 95 17.38 -7.27 23.06
N PRO A 96 17.30 -8.24 23.97
CA PRO A 96 18.48 -8.80 24.67
C PRO A 96 19.56 -9.34 23.73
N ASP A 97 19.19 -9.81 22.55
CA ASP A 97 20.09 -10.27 21.50
C ASP A 97 20.77 -9.14 20.68
N GLY A 98 20.47 -7.87 21.02
CA GLY A 98 20.97 -6.69 20.33
C GLY A 98 20.17 -6.27 19.10
N THR A 99 19.10 -6.97 18.75
CA THR A 99 18.24 -6.61 17.60
C THR A 99 17.55 -5.28 17.86
N LEU A 100 17.77 -4.30 16.96
CA LEU A 100 17.10 -3.01 16.95
C LEU A 100 15.65 -3.17 16.49
N TYR A 101 14.73 -2.52 17.17
CA TYR A 101 13.36 -2.31 16.72
C TYR A 101 12.87 -0.90 17.05
N TRP A 102 11.92 -0.39 16.25
CA TRP A 102 11.28 0.89 16.51
C TRP A 102 10.03 0.70 17.34
N CYS A 103 9.99 1.37 18.49
CA CYS A 103 8.89 1.29 19.44
C CYS A 103 8.10 2.59 19.47
N SER A 104 6.83 2.53 19.16
CA SER A 104 5.87 3.59 19.49
C SER A 104 5.47 3.42 20.95
N LEU A 105 5.86 4.36 21.79
CA LEU A 105 5.54 4.39 23.22
C LEU A 105 4.49 5.47 23.49
N ARG A 106 3.37 5.08 24.08
CA ARG A 106 2.34 5.98 24.57
C ARG A 106 2.26 5.87 26.10
N LEU A 107 2.33 7.02 26.78
CA LEU A 107 2.28 7.14 28.22
C LEU A 107 0.95 7.79 28.64
N ALA A 108 0.23 7.15 29.54
CA ALA A 108 -1.01 7.66 30.09
C ALA A 108 -0.92 7.73 31.63
N PRO A 109 -0.95 8.92 32.25
CA PRO A 109 -0.95 9.06 33.70
C PRO A 109 -2.27 8.55 34.28
N CYS A 110 -2.19 7.86 35.38
CA CYS A 110 -3.35 7.43 36.17
C CYS A 110 -3.07 7.53 37.68
N ARG A 111 -4.12 7.41 38.51
CA ARG A 111 -4.02 7.39 39.94
C ARG A 111 -4.77 6.19 40.51
N ASP A 112 -4.19 5.57 41.53
CA ASP A 112 -4.89 4.53 42.26
C ASP A 112 -5.93 5.10 43.27
N ALA A 113 -6.65 4.23 43.93
CA ALA A 113 -7.68 4.62 44.90
C ALA A 113 -7.09 5.37 46.13
N ALA A 114 -5.77 5.23 46.38
CA ALA A 114 -5.05 5.95 47.41
C ALA A 114 -4.48 7.30 46.93
N GLY A 115 -4.72 7.68 45.66
CA GLY A 115 -4.25 8.91 45.04
C GLY A 115 -2.79 8.87 44.56
N ARG A 116 -2.10 7.72 44.62
CA ARG A 116 -0.71 7.58 44.15
C ARG A 116 -0.71 7.65 42.61
N ALA A 117 0.31 8.34 42.10
CA ALA A 117 0.50 8.47 40.63
C ALA A 117 1.14 7.21 40.04
N TRP A 118 0.63 6.81 38.90
CA TRP A 118 1.10 5.69 38.06
C TRP A 118 1.08 6.11 36.60
N TYR A 119 1.80 5.35 35.78
CA TYR A 119 1.69 5.47 34.30
C TYR A 119 1.34 4.13 33.70
N LEU A 120 0.43 4.14 32.73
CA LEU A 120 0.27 3.04 31.79
C LEU A 120 1.12 3.36 30.57
N ALA A 121 2.05 2.48 30.27
CA ALA A 121 2.89 2.53 29.07
C ALA A 121 2.37 1.51 28.07
N PHE A 122 1.99 1.97 26.87
CA PHE A 122 1.56 1.14 25.75
C PHE A 122 2.67 1.16 24.70
N LEU A 123 3.14 -0.01 24.33
CA LEU A 123 4.26 -0.19 23.43
C LEU A 123 3.84 -0.99 22.20
N ARG A 124 4.22 -0.50 21.03
CA ARG A 124 3.99 -1.20 19.76
C ARG A 124 5.28 -1.19 18.94
N ASP A 125 5.66 -2.36 18.41
CA ASP A 125 6.72 -2.46 17.41
C ASP A 125 6.19 -1.92 16.07
N VAL A 126 6.81 -0.86 15.59
CA VAL A 126 6.46 -0.18 14.32
C VAL A 126 7.61 -0.29 13.31
N SER A 127 8.49 -1.28 13.47
CA SER A 127 9.66 -1.47 12.61
C SER A 127 9.25 -1.80 11.17
N ALA A 128 8.27 -2.68 10.99
CA ALA A 128 7.79 -3.08 9.67
C ALA A 128 7.13 -1.92 8.92
N GLU A 129 6.31 -1.12 9.61
CA GLU A 129 5.68 0.07 9.03
C GLU A 129 6.74 1.10 8.59
N ARG A 130 7.74 1.34 9.42
CA ARG A 130 8.83 2.27 9.09
C ARG A 130 9.74 1.78 7.98
N GLU A 131 10.04 0.49 7.95
CA GLU A 131 10.83 -0.10 6.86
C GLU A 131 10.11 0.06 5.53
N MET A 132 8.81 -0.16 5.51
CA MET A 132 7.97 0.05 4.33
C MET A 132 7.96 1.53 3.90
N GLU A 133 7.80 2.47 4.84
CA GLU A 133 7.86 3.91 4.56
C GLU A 133 9.22 4.33 4.00
N MET A 134 10.32 3.81 4.55
CA MET A 134 11.68 4.11 4.06
C MET A 134 11.95 3.51 2.68
N LEU A 135 11.41 2.31 2.39
CA LEU A 135 11.47 1.71 1.07
C LEU A 135 10.71 2.54 0.04
N LEU A 136 9.49 2.94 0.36
CA LEU A 136 8.68 3.82 -0.49
C LEU A 136 9.39 5.15 -0.75
N GLY A 137 9.94 5.80 0.27
CA GLY A 137 10.68 7.06 0.11
C GLY A 137 11.90 6.92 -0.81
N ARG A 138 12.69 5.86 -0.64
CA ARG A 138 13.83 5.57 -1.53
C ARG A 138 13.42 5.31 -2.97
N HIS A 139 12.33 4.57 -3.17
CA HIS A 139 11.80 4.32 -4.52
C HIS A 139 11.28 5.60 -5.17
N GLN A 140 10.60 6.47 -4.42
CA GLN A 140 10.16 7.77 -4.92
C GLN A 140 11.35 8.67 -5.36
N GLU A 141 12.37 8.81 -4.50
CA GLU A 141 13.56 9.58 -4.84
C GLU A 141 14.31 9.02 -6.06
N GLN A 142 14.38 7.69 -6.18
CA GLN A 142 15.02 7.05 -7.35
C GLN A 142 14.20 7.25 -8.62
N ALA A 143 12.86 7.20 -8.53
CA ALA A 143 11.97 7.47 -9.66
C ALA A 143 12.08 8.93 -10.12
N GLU A 144 12.08 9.89 -9.19
CA GLU A 144 12.24 11.31 -9.49
C GLU A 144 13.57 11.61 -10.17
N ARG A 145 14.71 11.09 -9.66
CA ARG A 145 16.03 11.26 -10.29
C ARG A 145 16.10 10.68 -11.69
N ARG A 146 15.44 9.55 -11.96
CA ARG A 146 15.42 8.92 -13.30
C ARG A 146 14.50 9.65 -14.28
N LEU A 147 13.44 10.32 -13.78
CA LEU A 147 12.59 11.21 -14.57
C LEU A 147 13.35 12.49 -15.00
N GLU A 148 14.27 12.97 -14.17
CA GLU A 148 15.11 14.13 -14.48
C GLU A 148 16.19 13.84 -15.55
N ASP A 149 16.64 12.58 -15.70
CA ASP A 149 17.69 12.17 -16.65
C ASP A 149 17.25 12.08 -18.13
N GLY A 150 16.06 12.57 -18.50
CA GLY A 150 15.64 12.80 -19.88
C GLY A 150 15.10 11.59 -20.64
N ASP A 151 15.13 10.38 -20.08
CA ASP A 151 14.61 9.15 -20.67
C ASP A 151 13.17 8.79 -20.22
N ALA A 152 12.49 9.72 -19.56
CA ALA A 152 11.17 9.46 -18.99
C ALA A 152 10.05 9.45 -20.05
N ILE A 153 10.23 10.19 -21.13
CA ILE A 153 9.19 10.43 -22.16
C ILE A 153 9.63 9.86 -23.49
N ASP A 154 8.77 9.03 -24.08
CA ASP A 154 8.94 8.52 -25.44
C ASP A 154 8.76 9.65 -26.47
N ARG A 155 9.81 9.93 -27.22
CA ARG A 155 9.87 11.06 -28.18
C ARG A 155 8.85 10.94 -29.32
N LEU A 156 8.42 9.75 -29.65
CA LEU A 156 7.45 9.53 -30.72
C LEU A 156 6.02 9.84 -30.25
N THR A 157 5.64 9.36 -29.08
CA THR A 157 4.25 9.37 -28.62
C THR A 157 3.96 10.42 -27.55
N GLY A 158 4.98 10.93 -26.88
CA GLY A 158 4.83 11.83 -25.74
C GLY A 158 4.34 11.15 -24.44
N LEU A 159 4.24 9.82 -24.45
CA LEU A 159 3.92 9.02 -23.26
C LEU A 159 5.18 8.71 -22.45
N HIS A 160 5.00 8.16 -21.27
CA HIS A 160 6.13 7.60 -20.55
C HIS A 160 6.81 6.48 -21.33
N THR A 161 8.14 6.40 -21.27
CA THR A 161 8.89 5.23 -21.75
C THR A 161 8.51 3.99 -20.95
N ALA A 162 8.84 2.80 -21.47
CA ALA A 162 8.61 1.53 -20.75
C ALA A 162 9.18 1.57 -19.35
N HIS A 163 10.42 2.07 -19.21
CA HIS A 163 11.09 2.16 -17.91
C HIS A 163 10.38 3.13 -16.94
N ALA A 164 10.01 4.32 -17.39
CA ALA A 164 9.30 5.29 -16.57
C ALA A 164 7.90 4.79 -16.17
N PHE A 165 7.21 4.08 -17.07
CA PHE A 165 5.94 3.46 -16.76
C PHE A 165 6.06 2.33 -15.74
N GLU A 166 7.08 1.47 -15.86
CA GLU A 166 7.36 0.39 -14.89
C GLU A 166 7.63 0.94 -13.49
N LEU A 167 8.37 2.05 -13.38
CA LEU A 167 8.57 2.74 -12.11
C LEU A 167 7.25 3.28 -11.52
N ALA A 168 6.39 3.85 -12.36
CA ALA A 168 5.08 4.34 -11.92
C ALA A 168 4.19 3.19 -11.42
N VAL A 169 4.21 2.04 -12.11
CA VAL A 169 3.52 0.82 -11.66
C VAL A 169 4.05 0.36 -10.31
N GLU A 170 5.38 0.30 -10.14
CA GLU A 170 6.02 -0.11 -8.89
C GLU A 170 5.57 0.77 -7.71
N LEU A 171 5.63 2.09 -7.86
CA LEU A 171 5.20 3.05 -6.83
C LEU A 171 3.72 2.91 -6.49
N ALA A 172 2.87 2.84 -7.51
CA ALA A 172 1.43 2.66 -7.31
C ALA A 172 1.11 1.32 -6.67
N TRP A 173 1.85 0.25 -7.02
CA TRP A 173 1.67 -1.08 -6.45
C TRP A 173 1.89 -1.08 -4.94
N PHE A 174 3.01 -0.55 -4.48
CA PHE A 174 3.31 -0.49 -3.04
C PHE A 174 2.35 0.44 -2.28
N SER A 175 1.95 1.56 -2.89
CA SER A 175 0.96 2.45 -2.29
C SER A 175 -0.40 1.76 -2.14
N CYS A 176 -0.88 1.07 -3.18
CA CYS A 176 -2.13 0.32 -3.16
C CYS A 176 -2.08 -0.86 -2.19
N ALA A 177 -0.93 -1.55 -2.08
CA ALA A 177 -0.73 -2.63 -1.11
C ALA A 177 -0.90 -2.13 0.33
N ARG A 178 -0.27 -1.00 0.67
CA ARG A 178 -0.39 -0.37 1.98
C ARG A 178 -1.81 0.06 2.29
N ASP A 179 -2.46 0.72 1.34
CA ASP A 179 -3.79 1.31 1.51
C ASP A 179 -4.92 0.28 1.26
N ARG A 180 -4.57 -0.99 0.96
CA ARG A 180 -5.50 -2.08 0.60
C ARG A 180 -6.46 -1.71 -0.53
N ARG A 181 -6.00 -0.93 -1.49
CA ARG A 181 -6.79 -0.49 -2.65
C ARG A 181 -6.47 -1.34 -3.89
N PRO A 182 -7.45 -1.54 -4.79
CA PRO A 182 -7.19 -2.18 -6.07
C PRO A 182 -6.41 -1.26 -7.01
N LEU A 183 -5.72 -1.88 -7.96
CA LEU A 183 -4.99 -1.24 -9.04
C LEU A 183 -5.41 -1.85 -10.37
N ALA A 184 -5.78 -1.03 -11.34
CA ALA A 184 -6.10 -1.46 -12.68
C ALA A 184 -4.95 -1.17 -13.64
N LEU A 185 -4.43 -2.22 -14.30
CA LEU A 185 -3.41 -2.13 -15.34
C LEU A 185 -4.06 -2.42 -16.68
N PHE A 186 -4.05 -1.44 -17.56
CA PHE A 186 -4.57 -1.55 -18.93
C PHE A 186 -3.41 -1.71 -19.90
N LEU A 187 -3.53 -2.66 -20.82
CA LEU A 187 -2.61 -2.82 -21.95
C LEU A 187 -3.42 -2.79 -23.25
N PHE A 188 -2.88 -2.11 -24.25
CA PHE A 188 -3.51 -1.91 -25.55
C PHE A 188 -2.49 -2.19 -26.65
N ALA A 189 -2.90 -2.87 -27.70
CA ALA A 189 -2.09 -3.00 -28.91
C ALA A 189 -2.96 -2.89 -30.17
N PRO A 190 -2.48 -2.16 -31.20
CA PRO A 190 -3.17 -2.13 -32.50
C PRO A 190 -3.14 -3.51 -33.14
N ASP A 191 -4.30 -3.94 -33.64
CA ASP A 191 -4.43 -5.21 -34.37
C ASP A 191 -3.79 -5.09 -35.73
N TYR A 192 -3.01 -6.10 -36.12
CA TYR A 192 -2.32 -6.17 -37.42
C TYR A 192 -1.45 -4.95 -37.75
N PHE A 193 -0.80 -4.38 -36.74
CA PHE A 193 0.04 -3.20 -36.89
C PHE A 193 1.26 -3.46 -37.79
N ASP A 194 1.84 -4.65 -37.76
CA ASP A 194 2.96 -5.03 -38.63
C ASP A 194 2.56 -4.98 -40.08
N ILE A 195 1.39 -5.52 -40.43
CA ILE A 195 0.84 -5.46 -41.77
C ILE A 195 0.58 -4.01 -42.23
N TYR A 196 0.10 -3.17 -41.28
CA TYR A 196 -0.09 -1.74 -41.57
C TYR A 196 1.25 -1.05 -41.89
N ARG A 197 2.26 -1.29 -41.06
CA ARG A 197 3.61 -0.72 -41.22
C ARG A 197 4.29 -1.20 -42.52
N GLU A 198 4.16 -2.49 -42.85
CA GLU A 198 4.64 -3.03 -44.12
C GLU A 198 3.93 -2.40 -45.33
N THR A 199 2.64 -2.09 -45.19
CA THR A 199 1.84 -1.54 -46.28
C THR A 199 2.12 -0.06 -46.54
N PHE A 200 2.28 0.73 -45.48
CA PHE A 200 2.32 2.19 -45.57
C PHE A 200 3.67 2.80 -45.15
N GLY A 201 4.63 1.99 -44.71
CA GLY A 201 5.97 2.40 -44.31
C GLY A 201 6.05 2.95 -42.88
N GLY A 202 7.28 3.12 -42.40
CA GLY A 202 7.56 3.49 -41.01
C GLY A 202 6.99 4.85 -40.59
N VAL A 203 7.12 5.88 -41.44
CA VAL A 203 6.62 7.25 -41.16
C VAL A 203 5.12 7.28 -40.91
N THR A 204 4.37 6.52 -41.70
CA THR A 204 2.91 6.39 -41.56
C THR A 204 2.59 5.56 -40.30
N GLY A 205 3.37 4.50 -40.03
CA GLY A 205 3.29 3.74 -38.81
C GLY A 205 3.49 4.60 -37.57
N ASP A 206 4.50 5.45 -37.57
CA ASP A 206 4.79 6.40 -36.48
C ASP A 206 3.64 7.38 -36.24
N SER A 207 3.02 7.86 -37.35
CA SER A 207 1.85 8.75 -37.27
C SER A 207 0.65 8.02 -36.66
N CYS A 208 0.46 6.75 -37.01
CA CYS A 208 -0.56 5.89 -36.42
C CYS A 208 -0.34 5.70 -34.92
N LEU A 209 0.88 5.38 -34.48
CA LEU A 209 1.21 5.23 -33.05
C LEU A 209 0.96 6.51 -32.24
N ARG A 210 1.25 7.71 -32.83
CA ARG A 210 0.91 8.99 -32.17
C ARG A 210 -0.61 9.15 -31.98
N MET A 211 -1.41 8.78 -32.98
CA MET A 211 -2.86 8.87 -32.85
C MET A 211 -3.42 7.90 -31.81
N VAL A 212 -2.90 6.68 -31.75
CA VAL A 212 -3.26 5.70 -30.71
C VAL A 212 -2.87 6.22 -29.33
N ALA A 213 -1.65 6.74 -29.18
CA ALA A 213 -1.18 7.33 -27.92
C ALA A 213 -2.10 8.46 -27.43
N HIS A 214 -2.54 9.33 -28.35
CA HIS A 214 -3.47 10.40 -28.02
C HIS A 214 -4.84 9.87 -27.58
N ALA A 215 -5.33 8.80 -28.18
CA ALA A 215 -6.58 8.16 -27.78
C ALA A 215 -6.48 7.55 -26.38
N VAL A 216 -5.35 6.92 -26.04
CA VAL A 216 -5.05 6.37 -24.71
C VAL A 216 -5.00 7.50 -23.69
N THR A 217 -4.14 8.50 -23.88
CA THR A 217 -3.98 9.63 -22.94
C THR A 217 -5.30 10.36 -22.71
N GLY A 218 -6.11 10.50 -23.76
CA GLY A 218 -7.41 11.17 -23.70
C GLY A 218 -8.42 10.47 -22.78
N ALA A 219 -8.22 9.17 -22.48
CA ALA A 219 -9.09 8.40 -21.58
C ALA A 219 -8.59 8.42 -20.11
N PHE A 220 -7.30 8.54 -19.89
CA PHE A 220 -6.67 8.54 -18.57
C PHE A 220 -6.24 9.96 -18.20
N ARG A 221 -7.11 10.69 -17.48
CA ARG A 221 -6.95 12.12 -17.20
C ARG A 221 -6.85 12.48 -15.72
N ARG A 222 -7.00 11.52 -14.82
CA ARG A 222 -6.85 11.79 -13.38
C ARG A 222 -5.37 12.04 -13.08
N THR A 223 -5.08 12.81 -12.05
CA THR A 223 -3.71 13.09 -11.60
C THR A 223 -2.94 11.80 -11.22
N SER A 224 -3.68 10.77 -10.81
CA SER A 224 -3.15 9.43 -10.48
C SER A 224 -2.97 8.52 -11.69
N ASP A 225 -3.52 8.88 -12.86
CA ASP A 225 -3.45 8.05 -14.06
C ASP A 225 -2.11 8.26 -14.76
N VAL A 226 -1.46 7.18 -15.12
CA VAL A 226 -0.19 7.20 -15.86
C VAL A 226 -0.35 6.41 -17.14
N SER A 227 0.16 6.93 -18.26
CA SER A 227 0.14 6.23 -19.55
C SER A 227 1.55 6.11 -20.11
N GLY A 228 1.91 4.96 -20.64
CA GLY A 228 3.23 4.68 -21.19
C GLY A 228 3.20 3.89 -22.49
N ARG A 229 4.28 3.96 -23.26
CA ARG A 229 4.57 3.07 -24.37
C ARG A 229 5.56 2.01 -23.87
N VAL A 230 5.09 0.79 -23.69
CA VAL A 230 5.84 -0.28 -23.00
C VAL A 230 6.52 -1.25 -23.97
N ASP A 231 6.20 -1.14 -25.27
CA ASP A 231 6.86 -1.87 -26.36
C ASP A 231 6.65 -1.10 -27.66
N GLU A 232 7.16 -1.63 -28.81
CA GLU A 232 7.11 -0.99 -30.12
C GLU A 232 5.71 -0.53 -30.50
N ALA A 233 4.69 -1.35 -30.27
CA ALA A 233 3.28 -1.03 -30.56
C ALA A 233 2.36 -1.36 -29.36
N VAL A 234 2.89 -1.46 -28.14
CA VAL A 234 2.11 -1.74 -26.94
C VAL A 234 2.06 -0.50 -26.05
N PHE A 235 0.85 -0.09 -25.77
CA PHE A 235 0.54 1.02 -24.87
C PHE A 235 0.00 0.48 -23.56
N ALA A 236 0.33 1.14 -22.48
CA ALA A 236 -0.19 0.79 -21.16
C ALA A 236 -0.75 2.02 -20.44
N ALA A 237 -1.69 1.79 -19.56
CA ALA A 237 -2.18 2.81 -18.64
C ALA A 237 -2.45 2.20 -17.27
N LEU A 238 -2.27 3.01 -16.25
CA LEU A 238 -2.45 2.67 -14.87
C LEU A 238 -3.58 3.51 -14.28
N GLY A 239 -4.53 2.87 -13.59
CA GLY A 239 -5.58 3.52 -12.84
C GLY A 239 -5.62 2.97 -11.41
N VAL A 240 -5.64 3.89 -10.44
CA VAL A 240 -5.73 3.53 -9.02
C VAL A 240 -7.18 3.66 -8.56
N ASP A 241 -7.62 2.72 -7.71
CA ASP A 241 -8.94 2.73 -7.08
C ASP A 241 -10.09 2.83 -8.09
N MET A 242 -10.00 2.00 -9.14
CA MET A 242 -11.05 1.91 -10.17
C MET A 242 -11.97 0.73 -9.84
N PRO A 243 -13.31 0.96 -9.78
CA PRO A 243 -14.28 -0.12 -9.60
C PRO A 243 -14.21 -1.12 -10.76
N GLN A 244 -14.37 -2.39 -10.45
CA GLN A 244 -14.25 -3.48 -11.43
C GLN A 244 -15.28 -3.39 -12.57
N ASP A 245 -16.50 -2.96 -12.25
CA ASP A 245 -17.61 -2.84 -13.18
C ASP A 245 -17.40 -1.82 -14.30
N ILE A 246 -16.52 -0.83 -14.11
CA ILE A 246 -16.22 0.20 -15.13
C ILE A 246 -15.00 -0.14 -16.01
N LEU A 247 -14.19 -1.15 -15.66
CA LEU A 247 -12.91 -1.42 -16.32
C LEU A 247 -13.09 -1.78 -17.80
N ALA A 248 -14.02 -2.69 -18.10
CA ALA A 248 -14.34 -3.09 -19.47
C ALA A 248 -14.86 -1.90 -20.31
N GLN A 249 -15.71 -1.08 -19.71
CA GLN A 249 -16.23 0.13 -20.36
C GLN A 249 -15.12 1.13 -20.66
N HIS A 250 -14.17 1.31 -19.72
CA HIS A 250 -13.04 2.23 -19.88
C HIS A 250 -12.12 1.78 -21.02
N ALA A 251 -11.77 0.48 -21.07
CA ALA A 251 -11.01 -0.09 -22.19
C ALA A 251 -11.76 0.07 -23.52
N SER A 252 -13.07 -0.21 -23.53
CA SER A 252 -13.93 -0.06 -24.72
C SER A 252 -13.98 1.38 -25.25
N GLN A 253 -13.95 2.38 -24.37
CA GLN A 253 -13.88 3.79 -24.76
C GLN A 253 -12.58 4.10 -25.51
N VAL A 254 -11.43 3.57 -25.10
CA VAL A 254 -10.16 3.74 -25.79
C VAL A 254 -10.21 3.09 -27.16
N CYS A 255 -10.66 1.82 -27.25
CA CYS A 255 -10.81 1.10 -28.52
C CYS A 255 -11.76 1.83 -29.46
N GLY A 256 -12.90 2.33 -28.95
CA GLY A 256 -13.86 3.11 -29.71
C GLY A 256 -13.30 4.43 -30.29
N ARG A 257 -12.45 5.12 -29.52
CA ARG A 257 -11.76 6.33 -29.99
C ARG A 257 -10.81 6.02 -31.14
N VAL A 258 -10.04 4.93 -31.06
CA VAL A 258 -9.15 4.53 -32.15
C VAL A 258 -9.95 4.11 -33.40
N ARG A 259 -11.03 3.35 -33.23
CA ARG A 259 -11.94 2.98 -34.31
C ARG A 259 -12.52 4.22 -35.00
N ALA A 260 -12.89 5.24 -34.24
CA ALA A 260 -13.43 6.50 -34.78
C ALA A 260 -12.43 7.29 -35.63
N LEU A 261 -11.12 7.03 -35.51
CA LEU A 261 -10.11 7.59 -36.41
C LEU A 261 -10.19 7.05 -37.84
N ALA A 262 -10.89 5.94 -38.05
CA ALA A 262 -11.12 5.29 -39.33
C ALA A 262 -9.84 5.07 -40.19
N ILE A 263 -8.72 4.75 -39.49
CA ILE A 263 -7.42 4.51 -40.13
C ILE A 263 -7.53 3.24 -40.99
N ARG A 264 -7.38 3.37 -42.31
CA ARG A 264 -7.53 2.24 -43.24
C ARG A 264 -6.36 1.27 -43.13
N ASN A 265 -6.65 -0.04 -42.96
CA ASN A 265 -5.69 -1.15 -43.01
C ASN A 265 -6.21 -2.23 -43.99
N PRO A 266 -6.15 -1.98 -45.31
CA PRO A 266 -6.84 -2.79 -46.29
C PRO A 266 -6.27 -4.21 -46.47
N ARG A 267 -5.04 -4.46 -45.98
CA ARG A 267 -4.41 -5.79 -46.02
C ARG A 267 -4.64 -6.61 -44.75
N ALA A 268 -5.26 -6.04 -43.74
CA ALA A 268 -5.59 -6.78 -42.51
C ALA A 268 -6.62 -7.88 -42.82
N PRO A 269 -6.42 -9.11 -42.28
CA PRO A 269 -7.23 -10.27 -42.68
C PRO A 269 -8.70 -10.21 -42.29
N ARG A 270 -9.04 -9.50 -41.20
CA ARG A 270 -10.39 -9.55 -40.61
C ARG A 270 -11.14 -8.23 -40.63
N VAL A 271 -10.42 -7.11 -40.65
CA VAL A 271 -10.99 -5.76 -40.60
C VAL A 271 -10.22 -4.85 -41.54
N SER A 272 -10.91 -3.94 -42.25
CA SER A 272 -10.30 -2.99 -43.18
C SER A 272 -9.82 -1.68 -42.53
N THR A 273 -10.00 -1.55 -41.24
CA THR A 273 -9.59 -0.39 -40.45
C THR A 273 -8.79 -0.86 -39.24
N LEU A 274 -7.90 0.00 -38.75
CA LEU A 274 -7.13 -0.27 -37.53
C LEU A 274 -8.07 -0.35 -36.34
N SER A 275 -7.91 -1.40 -35.57
CA SER A 275 -8.57 -1.64 -34.25
C SER A 275 -7.56 -1.82 -33.14
N LEU A 276 -8.01 -1.84 -31.94
CA LEU A 276 -7.20 -2.14 -30.73
C LEU A 276 -7.75 -3.36 -30.02
N SER A 277 -6.88 -4.29 -29.67
CA SER A 277 -7.15 -5.25 -28.59
C SER A 277 -6.66 -4.70 -27.26
N ALA A 278 -7.37 -5.03 -26.19
CA ALA A 278 -7.10 -4.55 -24.84
C ALA A 278 -7.16 -5.67 -23.80
N VAL A 279 -6.26 -5.62 -22.85
CA VAL A 279 -6.33 -6.44 -21.63
C VAL A 279 -6.32 -5.50 -20.42
N VAL A 280 -7.18 -5.79 -19.47
CA VAL A 280 -7.24 -5.08 -18.20
C VAL A 280 -7.04 -6.09 -17.08
N LEU A 281 -6.03 -5.86 -16.27
CA LEU A 281 -5.78 -6.62 -15.05
C LEU A 281 -6.26 -5.80 -13.86
N HIS A 282 -7.23 -6.33 -13.14
CA HIS A 282 -7.68 -5.78 -11.86
C HIS A 282 -6.90 -6.47 -10.74
N ALA A 283 -5.90 -5.79 -10.21
CA ALA A 283 -4.95 -6.36 -9.27
C ALA A 283 -5.23 -5.90 -7.83
N TYR A 284 -4.95 -6.81 -6.89
CA TYR A 284 -4.99 -6.54 -5.45
C TYR A 284 -3.58 -6.64 -4.86
N PRO A 285 -2.78 -5.56 -4.87
CA PRO A 285 -1.36 -5.58 -4.49
C PRO A 285 -1.09 -6.08 -3.07
N ALA A 286 -2.01 -5.85 -2.12
CA ALA A 286 -1.88 -6.37 -0.76
C ALA A 286 -1.85 -7.91 -0.67
N ARG A 287 -2.31 -8.60 -1.71
CA ARG A 287 -2.40 -10.07 -1.79
C ARG A 287 -1.46 -10.68 -2.83
N SER A 288 -0.80 -9.85 -3.64
CA SER A 288 0.15 -10.28 -4.67
C SER A 288 1.36 -9.34 -4.69
N PRO A 289 2.51 -9.76 -4.17
CA PRO A 289 3.65 -8.87 -3.98
C PRO A 289 4.42 -8.54 -5.27
N ASP A 290 4.22 -9.28 -6.36
CA ASP A 290 5.02 -9.16 -7.58
C ASP A 290 4.29 -8.41 -8.70
N TRP A 291 4.57 -7.10 -8.81
CA TRP A 291 4.07 -6.27 -9.89
C TRP A 291 4.67 -6.61 -11.26
N ARG A 292 5.91 -7.13 -11.30
CA ARG A 292 6.57 -7.53 -12.54
C ARG A 292 5.89 -8.74 -13.15
N ALA A 293 5.51 -9.70 -12.33
CA ALA A 293 4.72 -10.84 -12.76
C ALA A 293 3.33 -10.41 -13.27
N CYS A 294 2.69 -9.42 -12.62
CA CYS A 294 1.44 -8.84 -13.10
C CYS A 294 1.59 -8.22 -14.50
N LEU A 295 2.59 -7.39 -14.72
CA LEU A 295 2.85 -6.75 -16.01
C LEU A 295 3.18 -7.79 -17.10
N ALA A 296 3.99 -8.79 -16.78
CA ALA A 296 4.32 -9.89 -17.71
C ALA A 296 3.08 -10.72 -18.08
N HIS A 297 2.21 -11.01 -17.11
CA HIS A 297 0.94 -11.69 -17.35
C HIS A 297 0.05 -10.88 -18.28
N GLY A 298 -0.06 -9.58 -18.07
CA GLY A 298 -0.85 -8.69 -18.93
C GLY A 298 -0.33 -8.66 -20.39
N ARG A 299 1.00 -8.65 -20.58
CA ARG A 299 1.61 -8.73 -21.94
C ARG A 299 1.30 -10.06 -22.62
N ALA A 300 1.38 -11.18 -21.91
CA ALA A 300 1.05 -12.49 -22.43
C ALA A 300 -0.44 -12.59 -22.82
N ALA A 301 -1.32 -12.16 -21.92
CA ALA A 301 -2.76 -12.14 -22.19
C ALA A 301 -3.15 -11.25 -23.38
N LEU A 302 -2.45 -10.11 -23.57
CA LEU A 302 -2.68 -9.23 -24.73
C LEU A 302 -2.28 -9.90 -26.05
N ALA A 303 -1.15 -10.63 -26.07
CA ALA A 303 -0.72 -11.39 -27.24
C ALA A 303 -1.74 -12.51 -27.58
N GLU A 304 -2.27 -13.22 -26.58
CA GLU A 304 -3.32 -14.21 -26.76
C GLU A 304 -4.63 -13.59 -27.29
N ALA A 305 -5.02 -12.43 -26.75
CA ALA A 305 -6.22 -11.71 -27.21
C ALA A 305 -6.10 -11.34 -28.68
N GLN A 306 -4.96 -10.85 -29.14
CA GLN A 306 -4.71 -10.52 -30.56
C GLN A 306 -4.73 -11.76 -31.47
N GLN A 307 -4.28 -12.91 -31.01
CA GLN A 307 -4.35 -14.18 -31.75
C GLN A 307 -5.80 -14.68 -31.86
N SER A 308 -6.60 -14.50 -30.82
CA SER A 308 -7.98 -14.98 -30.75
C SER A 308 -8.92 -14.18 -31.65
N GLY A 309 -8.65 -12.90 -31.87
CA GLY A 309 -9.54 -12.06 -32.69
C GLY A 309 -9.00 -10.66 -32.93
N VAL A 310 -9.91 -9.75 -33.21
CA VAL A 310 -9.69 -8.32 -33.33
C VAL A 310 -10.62 -7.60 -32.36
N GLU A 311 -10.20 -6.46 -31.88
CA GLU A 311 -10.93 -5.69 -30.85
C GLU A 311 -11.32 -6.53 -29.62
N CYS A 312 -10.46 -7.49 -29.25
CA CYS A 312 -10.68 -8.31 -28.07
C CYS A 312 -10.42 -7.48 -26.82
N ILE A 313 -11.43 -7.39 -25.95
CA ILE A 313 -11.29 -6.75 -24.63
C ILE A 313 -11.43 -7.84 -23.58
N VAL A 314 -10.35 -8.08 -22.85
CA VAL A 314 -10.28 -9.09 -21.79
C VAL A 314 -10.05 -8.39 -20.46
N VAL A 315 -10.91 -8.67 -19.48
CA VAL A 315 -10.74 -8.20 -18.10
C VAL A 315 -10.50 -9.41 -17.21
N GLN A 316 -9.43 -9.37 -16.44
CA GLN A 316 -9.03 -10.47 -15.55
C GLN A 316 -8.68 -9.92 -14.18
N ASP A 317 -9.04 -10.66 -13.13
CA ASP A 317 -8.52 -10.41 -11.80
C ASP A 317 -7.12 -11.00 -11.67
N TYR A 318 -6.21 -10.23 -11.07
CA TYR A 318 -4.85 -10.66 -10.81
C TYR A 318 -4.58 -10.69 -9.30
N GLY A 319 -4.27 -11.87 -8.78
CA GLY A 319 -4.18 -12.13 -7.35
C GLY A 319 -5.48 -12.65 -6.76
N ALA A 320 -5.49 -12.93 -5.45
CA ALA A 320 -6.70 -13.39 -4.77
C ALA A 320 -7.72 -12.25 -4.66
N VAL A 321 -8.87 -12.40 -5.30
CA VAL A 321 -10.02 -11.52 -5.12
C VAL A 321 -10.50 -11.65 -3.67
N PRO A 322 -10.85 -10.55 -2.95
CA PRO A 322 -11.55 -10.65 -1.67
C PRO A 322 -12.87 -11.41 -1.90
N GLU A 323 -13.09 -12.53 -1.20
CA GLU A 323 -14.42 -13.12 -1.16
C GLU A 323 -15.38 -12.07 -0.56
N ALA A 324 -16.52 -11.85 -1.23
CA ALA A 324 -17.54 -10.84 -0.87
C ALA A 324 -18.23 -11.11 0.49
N GLY A 325 -17.48 -11.47 1.49
CA GLY A 325 -17.90 -11.80 2.86
C GLY A 325 -16.95 -11.27 3.94
N GLU A 326 -15.69 -10.92 3.60
CA GLU A 326 -14.74 -10.50 4.62
C GLU A 326 -14.82 -8.99 4.98
N GLU A 327 -15.33 -8.14 4.10
CA GLU A 327 -15.59 -6.72 4.43
C GLU A 327 -16.83 -6.53 5.32
N ALA A 328 -17.80 -7.46 5.31
CA ALA A 328 -18.99 -7.40 6.16
C ALA A 328 -18.73 -7.91 7.58
N ALA A 329 -17.71 -8.73 7.79
CA ALA A 329 -17.41 -9.33 9.10
C ALA A 329 -16.66 -8.37 10.06
N ALA A 330 -16.08 -7.29 9.54
CA ALA A 330 -15.41 -6.27 10.35
C ALA A 330 -16.33 -5.10 10.76
N ALA A 331 -17.54 -5.02 10.19
CA ALA A 331 -18.48 -3.91 10.42
C ALA A 331 -19.77 -4.32 11.16
N ASP A 332 -20.02 -5.61 11.38
CA ASP A 332 -21.31 -6.07 11.93
C ASP A 332 -21.11 -7.14 13.02
N GLU A 333 -20.51 -6.76 14.15
CA GLU A 333 -20.76 -7.43 15.42
C GLU A 333 -21.88 -6.65 16.13
N PRO A 334 -23.11 -7.16 16.16
CA PRO A 334 -24.17 -6.53 16.94
C PRO A 334 -23.83 -6.66 18.43
N PRO A 335 -24.15 -5.66 19.26
CA PRO A 335 -23.94 -5.76 20.68
C PRO A 335 -24.80 -6.90 21.23
N ALA A 336 -24.15 -7.86 21.87
CA ALA A 336 -24.79 -8.97 22.54
C ALA A 336 -25.84 -8.42 23.52
N ALA A 337 -27.11 -8.66 23.19
CA ALA A 337 -28.24 -8.50 24.10
C ALA A 337 -28.30 -9.72 25.02
N GLY A 338 -28.30 -9.49 26.30
CA GLY A 338 -28.53 -10.50 27.34
C GLY A 338 -28.00 -10.04 28.69
#